data_e1196e110fa440c9e1ae606e9d7a2e7e
#
_entry.id   e1196e110fa440c9e1ae606e9d7a2e7e
#
_cell.length_a   1.000
_cell.length_b   1.000
_cell.length_c   1.000
_cell.angle_alpha   90.00
_cell.angle_beta   90.00
_cell.angle_gamma   90.00
#
_symmetry.space_group_name_H-M   'P 1'
#
loop_
_entity.id
_entity.type
_entity.pdbx_description
1 polymer ?
#
loop_
_entity_poly.entity_id
_entity_poly.type
_entity_poly.pdbx_seq_one_letter_code
_entity_poly.pdbx_strand_id
1 'polypeptide(L)'
;NESREKILYQAYDNVKKYWLPNVSLSTSDYAGNFGNAIGGIYLDKYPMRVHDKVKKMWLPWVENRNDYAGNLGNDIDGVQIKGVTYRVHLKNGSWLSWVSKVDDTPNGYAGIYGRSIDAIQIKMS
;
A
#
# COMPACT_ATOMS: atom_id res chain seq x y z
N ASN A 1 11.83 13.53 21.65
CA ASN A 1 12.76 12.93 21.41
C ASN A 1 12.54 11.49 21.36
N GLU A 2 12.90 10.86 22.20
CA GLU A 2 12.85 9.51 22.19
C GLU A 2 11.51 8.97 22.27
N SER A 3 10.56 9.74 22.54
CA SER A 3 9.19 9.27 22.57
C SER A 3 8.56 9.24 21.19
N ARG A 4 9.35 9.38 20.14
CA ARG A 4 8.83 9.36 18.80
C ARG A 4 8.20 8.01 18.50
N GLU A 5 6.93 8.03 18.11
CA GLU A 5 6.23 6.82 17.73
C GLU A 5 6.79 6.26 16.44
N LYS A 6 6.92 4.96 16.38
CA LYS A 6 7.18 4.31 15.12
C LYS A 6 5.88 4.13 14.37
N ILE A 7 5.90 4.48 13.10
CA ILE A 7 4.76 4.27 12.22
C ILE A 7 5.04 3.03 11.42
N LEU A 8 4.18 2.03 11.58
CA LEU A 8 4.38 0.72 10.98
C LEU A 8 3.30 0.44 9.96
N TYR A 9 3.64 -0.36 8.96
CA TYR A 9 2.67 -0.81 7.99
C TYR A 9 2.92 -2.25 7.62
N GLN A 10 1.88 -2.91 7.11
CA GLN A 10 1.92 -4.32 6.72
C GLN A 10 1.16 -4.49 5.42
N ALA A 11 1.54 -5.52 4.66
CA ALA A 11 0.78 -5.94 3.50
C ALA A 11 0.28 -7.36 3.74
N TYR A 12 -0.89 -7.67 3.19
CA TYR A 12 -1.46 -9.01 3.23
C TYR A 12 -1.10 -9.75 1.96
N ASP A 13 -0.44 -10.88 2.11
CA ASP A 13 0.01 -11.69 0.98
C ASP A 13 -1.14 -12.61 0.55
N ASN A 14 -1.69 -12.38 -0.63
CA ASN A 14 -2.82 -13.17 -1.13
C ASN A 14 -2.45 -14.62 -1.44
N VAL A 15 -1.18 -14.88 -1.73
CA VAL A 15 -0.73 -16.23 -2.03
C VAL A 15 -0.54 -17.03 -0.76
N LYS A 16 0.15 -16.45 0.22
CA LYS A 16 0.41 -17.12 1.49
C LYS A 16 -0.77 -17.02 2.45
N LYS A 17 -1.65 -16.04 2.23
CA LYS A 17 -2.89 -15.86 3.00
C LYS A 17 -2.62 -15.50 4.45
N TYR A 18 -1.65 -14.62 4.69
CA TYR A 18 -1.44 -14.04 6.00
C TYR A 18 -0.79 -12.67 5.87
N TRP A 19 -0.84 -11.90 6.97
CA TRP A 19 -0.20 -10.61 7.04
C TRP A 19 1.30 -10.77 7.19
N LEU A 20 2.04 -10.01 6.41
CA LEU A 20 3.50 -10.02 6.49
C LEU A 20 3.95 -9.19 7.70
N PRO A 21 5.22 -9.33 8.14
CA PRO A 21 5.68 -8.58 9.29
C PRO A 21 5.60 -7.07 9.11
N ASN A 22 5.51 -6.34 10.20
CA ASN A 22 5.50 -4.89 10.19
C ASN A 22 6.79 -4.32 9.62
N VAL A 23 6.65 -3.20 8.90
CA VAL A 23 7.76 -2.49 8.29
C VAL A 23 7.66 -1.02 8.72
N SER A 24 8.77 -0.42 9.08
CA SER A 24 8.81 1.01 9.43
C SER A 24 8.95 1.87 8.18
N LEU A 25 8.47 3.10 8.26
CA LEU A 25 8.63 4.05 7.14
C LEU A 25 10.11 4.29 6.89
N SER A 26 10.55 4.09 5.65
CA SER A 26 11.96 4.28 5.28
C SER A 26 12.12 4.22 3.77
N THR A 27 13.34 4.46 3.31
CA THR A 27 13.67 4.33 1.89
C THR A 27 14.36 3.02 1.58
N SER A 28 14.57 2.16 2.59
CA SER A 28 15.33 0.92 2.39
C SER A 28 14.53 -0.34 2.63
N ASP A 29 13.31 -0.22 3.14
CA ASP A 29 12.51 -1.39 3.47
C ASP A 29 11.14 -1.28 2.80
N TYR A 30 10.44 -2.40 2.67
CA TYR A 30 9.13 -2.41 2.02
C TYR A 30 8.31 -3.59 2.57
N ALA A 31 6.99 -3.53 2.35
CA ALA A 31 6.10 -4.62 2.72
C ALA A 31 5.65 -5.35 1.46
N GLY A 32 5.82 -6.65 1.46
CA GLY A 32 5.42 -7.50 0.35
C GLY A 32 6.46 -8.54 0.01
N ASN A 33 6.05 -9.47 -0.85
CA ASN A 33 6.95 -10.49 -1.41
C ASN A 33 6.83 -10.40 -2.92
N PHE A 34 7.92 -10.10 -3.59
CA PHE A 34 7.89 -9.99 -5.06
C PHE A 34 7.36 -11.28 -5.66
N GLY A 35 6.42 -11.14 -6.57
CA GLY A 35 5.77 -12.28 -7.22
C GLY A 35 4.45 -12.69 -6.59
N ASN A 36 4.15 -12.24 -5.36
CA ASN A 36 2.91 -12.57 -4.69
C ASN A 36 2.06 -11.30 -4.57
N ALA A 37 0.91 -11.27 -5.22
CA ALA A 37 0.03 -10.12 -5.16
C ALA A 37 -0.45 -9.88 -3.73
N ILE A 38 -0.64 -8.62 -3.36
CA ILE A 38 -1.15 -8.27 -2.04
C ILE A 38 -2.64 -7.94 -2.14
N GLY A 39 -3.36 -8.19 -1.05
CA GLY A 39 -4.81 -7.98 -1.00
C GLY A 39 -5.24 -6.98 0.03
N GLY A 40 -4.33 -6.45 0.83
CA GLY A 40 -4.67 -5.46 1.84
C GLY A 40 -3.43 -4.79 2.38
N ILE A 41 -3.62 -3.58 2.93
CA ILE A 41 -2.53 -2.82 3.53
C ILE A 41 -3.03 -2.27 4.86
N TYR A 42 -2.21 -2.41 5.88
CA TYR A 42 -2.47 -1.83 7.19
C TYR A 42 -1.42 -0.75 7.44
N LEU A 43 -1.87 0.43 7.80
CA LEU A 43 -0.96 1.54 8.06
C LEU A 43 -1.43 2.30 9.28
N ASP A 44 -0.53 2.49 10.24
CA ASP A 44 -0.81 3.31 11.41
C ASP A 44 -0.92 4.77 11.00
N LYS A 45 -1.95 5.46 11.56
CA LYS A 45 -1.94 6.91 11.64
C LYS A 45 -2.42 7.68 10.40
N TYR A 46 -2.12 7.24 9.17
CA TYR A 46 -2.42 8.03 7.98
C TYR A 46 -3.62 7.45 7.21
N PRO A 47 -4.53 8.29 6.72
CA PRO A 47 -5.64 7.80 5.90
C PRO A 47 -5.15 7.20 4.60
N MET A 48 -5.75 6.08 4.21
CA MET A 48 -5.39 5.44 2.96
C MET A 48 -6.59 4.72 2.36
N ARG A 49 -6.51 4.47 1.07
CA ARG A 49 -7.45 3.58 0.39
C ARG A 49 -6.72 2.87 -0.74
N VAL A 50 -7.32 1.77 -1.20
CA VAL A 50 -6.76 0.99 -2.30
C VAL A 50 -7.81 0.79 -3.37
N HIS A 51 -7.34 0.58 -4.60
CA HIS A 51 -8.21 0.22 -5.73
C HIS A 51 -8.25 -1.29 -5.81
N ASP A 52 -9.46 -1.84 -5.87
CA ASP A 52 -9.69 -3.29 -5.94
C ASP A 52 -9.68 -3.69 -7.40
N LYS A 53 -8.72 -4.51 -7.79
CA LYS A 53 -8.56 -4.92 -9.17
C LYS A 53 -9.76 -5.75 -9.66
N VAL A 54 -10.34 -6.57 -8.79
CA VAL A 54 -11.47 -7.43 -9.16
C VAL A 54 -12.74 -6.61 -9.31
N LYS A 55 -13.02 -5.73 -8.34
CA LYS A 55 -14.21 -4.90 -8.37
C LYS A 55 -14.06 -3.67 -9.25
N LYS A 56 -12.83 -3.32 -9.62
CA LYS A 56 -12.51 -2.19 -10.48
C LYS A 56 -13.01 -0.88 -9.89
N MET A 57 -12.79 -0.69 -8.59
CA MET A 57 -13.23 0.52 -7.90
C MET A 57 -12.33 0.81 -6.71
N TRP A 58 -12.30 2.08 -6.31
CA TRP A 58 -11.64 2.47 -5.07
C TRP A 58 -12.51 2.05 -3.90
N LEU A 59 -11.89 1.47 -2.88
CA LEU A 59 -12.60 1.11 -1.66
C LEU A 59 -12.63 2.32 -0.73
N PRO A 60 -13.48 2.32 0.30
CA PRO A 60 -13.57 3.47 1.21
C PRO A 60 -12.26 3.76 1.91
N TRP A 61 -12.05 5.04 2.27
CA TRP A 61 -10.88 5.46 3.04
C TRP A 61 -10.87 4.79 4.40
N VAL A 62 -9.69 4.38 4.85
CA VAL A 62 -9.44 3.80 6.16
C VAL A 62 -8.56 4.78 6.92
N GLU A 63 -8.97 5.18 8.12
CA GLU A 63 -8.30 6.28 8.80
C GLU A 63 -7.67 5.93 10.12
N ASN A 64 -7.85 4.71 10.62
CA ASN A 64 -7.29 4.42 11.92
C ASN A 64 -6.53 3.10 11.92
N ARG A 65 -5.71 2.95 12.95
CA ARG A 65 -4.79 1.81 13.03
C ARG A 65 -5.47 0.48 13.31
N ASN A 66 -6.79 0.48 13.55
CA ASN A 66 -7.50 -0.76 13.85
C ASN A 66 -8.15 -1.35 12.62
N ASP A 67 -7.91 -0.78 11.47
CA ASP A 67 -8.55 -1.23 10.25
C ASP A 67 -7.52 -1.28 9.12
N TYR A 68 -7.87 -1.96 8.05
CA TYR A 68 -6.98 -2.07 6.89
C TYR A 68 -7.73 -1.73 5.62
N ALA A 69 -6.99 -1.38 4.56
CA ALA A 69 -7.55 -1.07 3.27
C ALA A 69 -7.42 -2.29 2.37
N GLY A 70 -8.52 -2.69 1.74
CA GLY A 70 -8.54 -3.81 0.81
C GLY A 70 -9.61 -4.83 1.11
N ASN A 71 -9.83 -5.74 0.17
CA ASN A 71 -10.62 -6.95 0.36
C ASN A 71 -9.67 -8.12 0.23
N LEU A 72 -9.39 -8.79 1.35
CA LEU A 72 -8.41 -9.87 1.35
C LEU A 72 -8.82 -10.96 0.35
N GLY A 73 -7.88 -11.37 -0.47
CA GLY A 73 -8.14 -12.32 -1.55
C GLY A 73 -8.27 -11.66 -2.91
N ASN A 74 -8.62 -10.36 -2.96
CA ASN A 74 -8.68 -9.61 -4.21
C ASN A 74 -7.39 -8.82 -4.35
N ASP A 75 -6.76 -8.90 -5.52
CA ASP A 75 -5.52 -8.15 -5.75
C ASP A 75 -5.79 -6.65 -5.76
N ILE A 76 -4.80 -5.88 -5.30
CA ILE A 76 -4.83 -4.43 -5.32
C ILE A 76 -4.07 -3.96 -6.55
N ASP A 77 -4.60 -2.94 -7.23
CA ASP A 77 -3.91 -2.35 -8.38
C ASP A 77 -3.75 -0.84 -8.27
N GLY A 78 -4.07 -0.25 -7.13
CA GLY A 78 -3.82 1.17 -6.88
C GLY A 78 -3.85 1.48 -5.40
N VAL A 79 -3.10 2.50 -4.99
CA VAL A 79 -3.01 2.92 -3.59
C VAL A 79 -2.98 4.44 -3.52
N GLN A 80 -3.69 4.99 -2.54
CA GLN A 80 -3.61 6.40 -2.19
C GLN A 80 -3.44 6.53 -0.69
N ILE A 81 -2.47 7.34 -0.26
CA ILE A 81 -2.21 7.58 1.16
C ILE A 81 -1.99 9.06 1.37
N LYS A 82 -2.71 9.66 2.31
CA LYS A 82 -2.56 11.09 2.62
C LYS A 82 -1.44 11.28 3.63
N GLY A 83 -0.58 12.26 3.38
CA GLY A 83 0.40 12.70 4.39
C GLY A 83 1.78 12.07 4.28
N VAL A 84 1.99 11.12 3.40
CA VAL A 84 3.28 10.46 3.23
C VAL A 84 3.60 10.31 1.75
N THR A 85 4.82 9.89 1.46
CA THR A 85 5.26 9.57 0.09
C THR A 85 5.33 8.07 -0.02
N TYR A 86 4.83 7.53 -1.12
CA TYR A 86 4.69 6.08 -1.27
C TYR A 86 4.88 5.66 -2.72
N ARG A 87 5.23 4.39 -2.90
CA ARG A 87 5.32 3.79 -4.24
C ARG A 87 5.00 2.30 -4.11
N VAL A 88 4.70 1.68 -5.25
CA VAL A 88 4.38 0.26 -5.28
C VAL A 88 5.24 -0.44 -6.33
N HIS A 89 5.42 -1.74 -6.12
CA HIS A 89 6.10 -2.62 -7.08
C HIS A 89 5.02 -3.45 -7.78
N LEU A 90 5.11 -3.53 -9.10
CA LEU A 90 4.17 -4.32 -9.87
C LEU A 90 4.61 -5.78 -9.89
N LYS A 91 3.65 -6.68 -9.75
CA LYS A 91 3.93 -8.11 -9.87
C LYS A 91 4.48 -8.38 -11.26
N ASN A 92 5.62 -9.06 -11.32
CA ASN A 92 6.34 -9.34 -12.58
C ASN A 92 6.80 -8.06 -13.29
N GLY A 93 7.02 -7.00 -12.55
CA GLY A 93 7.44 -5.72 -13.12
C GLY A 93 8.48 -5.05 -12.25
N SER A 94 8.34 -3.74 -12.08
CA SER A 94 9.33 -2.95 -11.37
C SER A 94 8.66 -1.98 -10.40
N TRP A 95 9.49 -1.28 -9.62
CA TRP A 95 9.01 -0.20 -8.77
C TRP A 95 8.54 0.95 -9.66
N LEU A 96 7.40 1.52 -9.31
CA LEU A 96 6.91 2.72 -9.97
C LEU A 96 7.47 3.95 -9.25
N SER A 97 7.23 5.13 -9.83
CA SER A 97 7.72 6.38 -9.27
C SER A 97 7.04 6.68 -7.93
N TRP A 98 7.74 7.42 -7.08
CA TRP A 98 7.19 7.88 -5.81
C TRP A 98 6.01 8.83 -6.05
N VAL A 99 4.98 8.71 -5.21
CA VAL A 99 3.79 9.55 -5.25
C VAL A 99 3.68 10.29 -3.92
N SER A 100 3.51 11.60 -3.98
CA SER A 100 3.45 12.44 -2.77
C SER A 100 2.12 13.17 -2.60
N LYS A 101 1.15 12.90 -3.44
CA LYS A 101 -0.14 13.59 -3.40
C LYS A 101 -1.26 12.61 -3.68
N VAL A 102 -2.49 13.08 -3.52
CA VAL A 102 -3.67 12.27 -3.74
C VAL A 102 -4.62 13.04 -4.65
N ASP A 103 -4.80 12.56 -5.88
CA ASP A 103 -5.80 13.11 -6.81
C ASP A 103 -6.09 12.05 -7.87
N ASP A 104 -6.91 12.40 -8.85
CA ASP A 104 -7.36 11.44 -9.87
C ASP A 104 -6.43 11.31 -11.05
N THR A 105 -5.31 12.04 -11.06
CA THR A 105 -4.33 11.92 -12.15
C THR A 105 -3.37 10.77 -11.88
N PRO A 106 -2.65 10.30 -12.89
CA PRO A 106 -1.67 9.21 -12.67
C PRO A 106 -0.59 9.53 -11.65
N ASN A 107 -0.35 10.80 -11.34
CA ASN A 107 0.62 11.20 -10.32
C ASN A 107 0.01 11.30 -8.93
N GLY A 108 -1.28 11.07 -8.80
CA GLY A 108 -2.00 11.16 -7.53
C GLY A 108 -2.37 9.84 -6.91
N TYR A 109 -1.89 8.73 -7.47
CA TYR A 109 -2.02 7.41 -6.87
C TYR A 109 -0.87 6.53 -7.34
N ALA A 110 -0.55 5.49 -6.57
CA ALA A 110 0.51 4.56 -6.94
C ALA A 110 -0.13 3.30 -7.50
N GLY A 111 0.31 2.88 -8.68
CA GLY A 111 -0.20 1.68 -9.33
C GLY A 111 -0.59 1.92 -10.77
N ILE A 112 -0.94 0.86 -11.44
CA ILE A 112 -1.48 0.90 -12.81
C ILE A 112 -2.72 0.00 -12.80
N TYR A 113 -3.87 0.58 -13.13
CA TYR A 113 -5.12 -0.19 -13.12
C TYR A 113 -4.99 -1.42 -14.00
N GLY A 114 -5.39 -2.55 -13.45
CA GLY A 114 -5.30 -3.83 -14.13
C GLY A 114 -4.02 -4.61 -13.86
N ARG A 115 -3.04 -3.99 -13.17
CA ARG A 115 -1.77 -4.63 -12.87
C ARG A 115 -1.66 -4.87 -11.38
N SER A 116 -1.52 -6.13 -10.97
CA SER A 116 -1.44 -6.49 -9.55
C SER A 116 -0.18 -5.91 -8.91
N ILE A 117 -0.30 -5.48 -7.66
CA ILE A 117 0.80 -4.95 -6.86
C ILE A 117 1.28 -6.06 -5.93
N ASP A 118 2.59 -6.24 -5.82
CA ASP A 118 3.14 -7.26 -4.91
C ASP A 118 3.97 -6.67 -3.77
N ALA A 119 4.20 -5.36 -3.74
CA ALA A 119 4.90 -4.73 -2.63
C ALA A 119 4.59 -3.24 -2.59
N ILE A 120 4.74 -2.67 -1.40
CA ILE A 120 4.54 -1.23 -1.20
C ILE A 120 5.66 -0.71 -0.32
N GLN A 121 6.12 0.49 -0.62
CA GLN A 121 7.13 1.18 0.19
C GLN A 121 6.60 2.57 0.54
N ILE A 122 6.73 2.94 1.80
CA ILE A 122 6.22 4.21 2.32
C ILE A 122 7.35 4.92 3.06
N LYS A 123 7.47 6.21 2.83
CA LYS A 123 8.44 7.04 3.56
C LYS A 123 7.78 8.34 3.97
N MET A 124 8.38 9.03 4.92
CA MET A 124 7.90 10.36 5.31
C MET A 124 8.13 11.34 4.17
N SER A 125 7.19 12.23 4.00
CA SER A 125 7.31 13.28 2.98
C SER A 125 8.32 14.34 3.36
#